data_d8398fe74f5c6e92d85cc073f01f0927
#
_entry.id   d8398fe74f5c6e92d85cc073f01f0927
#
_cell.length_a   1.000
_cell.length_b   1.000
_cell.length_c   1.000
_cell.angle_alpha   90.00
_cell.angle_beta   90.00
_cell.angle_gamma   90.00
#
_symmetry.space_group_name_H-M   'P 1'
#
loop_
_entity.id
_entity.type
_entity.pdbx_description
1 polymer ?
#
loop_
_entity_poly.entity_id
_entity_poly.type
_entity_poly.pdbx_seq_one_letter_code
_entity_poly.pdbx_strand_id
1 'polypeptide(L)'
;MTAGKVTIKTMNKMKIIADEAIPYLKGIFENECEVEYYPGIEITPQRVKDADALIVRTRTKCNAQLLEGSKVKVIASATIGTDHIDRAWCQSHNIALFNAPGCNSGGVLQYFLTALFKCLSTRELWQKFLNSAPDATGAESSAAVAAAGAAESAAAAATAGGAAGATDGAAAGSVAGVDGTAEGAAAATAAEDSASESAPFTVGVIGVGNVGSKVAAACEGLGFEVLRNDPPKERQQTLAYNSGYLRIVDFKDYYSLDYLLENSDVVTLHVPLDETTRGMADANFFARMKPGAIFINSSRGEVVDEAALLANLHKLAAVVLDVWVGEPNINKELLQSAFIATPHIAGYSAEGKIKGTQMAVEAIRRYMRDNGLTASTAASSTHSVGATPAAGAPATTAGATSAAAGTYPAGATPASATCSIPEEQPIPVDFRGKNIDEISQMLERIFPIQELSDSLKANPRTFEEMRNNYNYRHELEIL
;
A
#
# COMPACT_ATOMS: atom_id res chain seq x y z
N MET A 1 -47.69 2.84 49.18
CA MET A 1 -46.62 2.30 48.30
C MET A 1 -46.57 3.17 47.05
N THR A 2 -45.64 4.10 47.02
CA THR A 2 -45.47 5.03 45.92
C THR A 2 -44.51 4.39 44.90
N ALA A 3 -45.02 4.10 43.71
CA ALA A 3 -44.24 3.60 42.59
C ALA A 3 -43.28 4.68 42.11
N GLY A 4 -41.98 4.47 42.36
CA GLY A 4 -40.95 5.35 41.83
C GLY A 4 -40.92 5.27 40.30
N LYS A 5 -41.20 6.38 39.64
CA LYS A 5 -40.93 6.54 38.19
C LYS A 5 -39.43 6.42 37.95
N VAL A 6 -38.99 5.31 37.37
CA VAL A 6 -37.64 5.21 36.80
C VAL A 6 -37.62 6.09 35.55
N THR A 7 -37.02 7.27 35.67
CA THR A 7 -36.75 8.14 34.52
C THR A 7 -35.62 7.48 33.74
N ILE A 8 -35.95 6.84 32.65
CA ILE A 8 -34.93 6.38 31.67
C ILE A 8 -34.32 7.66 31.09
N LYS A 9 -33.08 7.97 31.51
CA LYS A 9 -32.28 9.05 30.96
C LYS A 9 -32.01 8.65 29.50
N THR A 10 -32.72 9.28 28.58
CA THR A 10 -32.41 9.16 27.13
C THR A 10 -30.95 9.57 26.96
N MET A 11 -30.08 8.64 26.75
CA MET A 11 -28.71 8.96 26.38
C MET A 11 -28.75 9.69 25.05
N ASN A 12 -28.23 10.91 25.00
CA ASN A 12 -28.07 11.63 23.74
C ASN A 12 -27.24 10.76 22.80
N LYS A 13 -27.79 10.44 21.64
CA LYS A 13 -27.05 9.74 20.60
C LYS A 13 -25.84 10.56 20.19
N MET A 14 -24.72 9.91 19.97
CA MET A 14 -23.50 10.52 19.40
C MET A 14 -23.83 11.12 18.03
N LYS A 15 -23.43 12.36 17.78
CA LYS A 15 -23.62 13.02 16.49
C LYS A 15 -22.36 12.88 15.64
N ILE A 16 -22.53 12.32 14.44
CA ILE A 16 -21.45 12.06 13.46
C ILE A 16 -21.69 12.92 12.23
N ILE A 17 -20.68 13.67 11.81
CA ILE A 17 -20.66 14.31 10.49
C ILE A 17 -19.73 13.49 9.59
N ALA A 18 -20.22 13.08 8.44
CA ALA A 18 -19.50 12.19 7.53
C ALA A 18 -19.41 12.74 6.10
N ASP A 19 -18.30 12.49 5.44
CA ASP A 19 -18.14 12.74 4.00
C ASP A 19 -19.01 11.76 3.21
N GLU A 20 -19.98 12.26 2.45
CA GLU A 20 -20.95 11.46 1.69
C GLU A 20 -20.31 10.60 0.59
N ALA A 21 -19.10 10.96 0.16
CA ALA A 21 -18.35 10.22 -0.85
C ALA A 21 -17.58 9.01 -0.28
N ILE A 22 -17.73 8.68 1.01
CA ILE A 22 -17.21 7.45 1.59
C ILE A 22 -18.17 6.31 1.20
N PRO A 23 -17.70 5.35 0.38
CA PRO A 23 -18.56 4.28 -0.10
C PRO A 23 -19.01 3.37 1.06
N TYR A 24 -20.22 2.84 0.98
CA TYR A 24 -20.80 1.87 1.92
C TYR A 24 -20.91 2.33 3.38
N LEU A 25 -20.75 3.64 3.66
CA LEU A 25 -20.85 4.17 5.02
C LEU A 25 -22.31 4.42 5.45
N LYS A 26 -23.16 4.82 4.50
CA LYS A 26 -24.59 5.11 4.77
C LYS A 26 -25.31 3.83 5.26
N GLY A 27 -26.07 3.97 6.35
CA GLY A 27 -26.79 2.86 6.98
C GLY A 27 -26.03 2.11 8.08
N ILE A 28 -24.75 2.43 8.31
CA ILE A 28 -23.92 1.73 9.29
C ILE A 28 -24.19 2.20 10.74
N PHE A 29 -24.34 3.50 10.95
CA PHE A 29 -24.42 4.11 12.28
C PHE A 29 -25.82 4.66 12.63
N GLU A 30 -26.74 4.76 11.69
CA GLU A 30 -28.02 5.46 11.85
C GLU A 30 -28.93 4.86 12.94
N ASN A 31 -28.75 3.57 13.27
CA ASN A 31 -29.46 2.94 14.38
C ASN A 31 -28.92 3.37 15.75
N GLU A 32 -27.62 3.67 15.83
CA GLU A 32 -26.89 3.91 17.08
C GLU A 32 -26.60 5.41 17.29
N CYS A 33 -26.41 6.16 16.21
CA CYS A 33 -25.96 7.56 16.19
C CYS A 33 -26.91 8.44 15.38
N GLU A 34 -26.77 9.76 15.56
CA GLU A 34 -27.30 10.77 14.65
C GLU A 34 -26.22 11.03 13.59
N VAL A 35 -26.49 10.76 12.31
CA VAL A 35 -25.51 10.90 11.23
C VAL A 35 -25.98 11.87 10.18
N GLU A 36 -25.13 12.85 9.86
CA GLU A 36 -25.36 13.79 8.75
C GLU A 36 -24.23 13.63 7.72
N TYR A 37 -24.59 13.61 6.44
CA TYR A 37 -23.68 13.42 5.32
C TYR A 37 -23.58 14.68 4.48
N TYR A 38 -22.35 15.08 4.15
CA TYR A 38 -22.07 16.26 3.32
C TYR A 38 -20.92 15.97 2.37
N PRO A 39 -20.85 16.64 1.19
CA PRO A 39 -19.63 16.69 0.40
C PRO A 39 -18.46 17.16 1.28
N GLY A 40 -17.30 16.48 1.17
CA GLY A 40 -16.16 16.77 2.06
C GLY A 40 -15.71 18.24 2.08
N ILE A 41 -15.88 18.96 0.96
CA ILE A 41 -15.59 20.41 0.84
C ILE A 41 -16.63 21.29 1.54
N GLU A 42 -17.82 20.76 1.81
CA GLU A 42 -18.93 21.47 2.46
C GLU A 42 -19.00 21.20 3.97
N ILE A 43 -18.12 20.39 4.52
CA ILE A 43 -17.99 20.21 5.97
C ILE A 43 -17.35 21.48 6.54
N THR A 44 -18.20 22.37 7.08
CA THR A 44 -17.85 23.72 7.56
C THR A 44 -17.86 23.80 9.08
N PRO A 45 -17.26 24.86 9.68
CA PRO A 45 -17.29 25.08 11.14
C PRO A 45 -18.71 25.06 11.75
N GLN A 46 -19.68 25.57 11.01
CA GLN A 46 -21.08 25.60 11.47
C GLN A 46 -21.66 24.19 11.57
N ARG A 47 -21.34 23.32 10.62
CA ARG A 47 -21.82 21.93 10.57
C ARG A 47 -21.18 21.05 11.64
N VAL A 48 -19.90 21.29 11.95
CA VAL A 48 -19.16 20.48 12.94
C VAL A 48 -19.33 20.96 14.37
N LYS A 49 -19.95 22.14 14.59
CA LYS A 49 -20.03 22.77 15.90
C LYS A 49 -20.56 21.86 17.00
N ASP A 50 -21.62 21.13 16.70
CA ASP A 50 -22.32 20.25 17.67
C ASP A 50 -22.02 18.76 17.41
N ALA A 51 -21.11 18.43 16.48
CA ALA A 51 -20.70 17.06 16.19
C ALA A 51 -19.76 16.51 17.26
N ASP A 52 -19.95 15.25 17.62
CA ASP A 52 -19.04 14.51 18.52
C ASP A 52 -17.92 13.81 17.74
N ALA A 53 -18.20 13.39 16.48
CA ALA A 53 -17.26 12.68 15.63
C ALA A 53 -17.32 13.18 14.18
N LEU A 54 -16.17 13.04 13.51
CA LEU A 54 -16.05 13.22 12.06
C LEU A 54 -15.58 11.93 11.40
N ILE A 55 -16.17 11.57 10.25
CA ILE A 55 -15.66 10.54 9.35
C ILE A 55 -15.38 11.20 8.00
N VAL A 56 -14.10 11.34 7.67
CA VAL A 56 -13.65 12.22 6.58
C VAL A 56 -12.78 11.50 5.54
N ARG A 57 -12.57 12.19 4.43
CA ARG A 57 -11.58 11.90 3.40
C ARG A 57 -10.69 13.13 3.18
N THR A 58 -9.77 13.04 2.21
CA THR A 58 -8.75 14.07 1.93
C THR A 58 -9.29 15.47 1.58
N ARG A 59 -10.58 15.61 1.25
CA ARG A 59 -11.19 16.90 0.87
C ARG A 59 -11.57 17.76 2.07
N THR A 60 -11.70 17.19 3.26
CA THR A 60 -12.04 17.92 4.48
C THR A 60 -10.76 18.31 5.21
N LYS A 61 -10.42 19.59 5.22
CA LYS A 61 -9.26 20.09 5.97
C LYS A 61 -9.59 20.22 7.45
N CYS A 62 -9.17 19.25 8.26
CA CYS A 62 -9.38 19.22 9.71
C CYS A 62 -8.25 19.98 10.42
N ASN A 63 -8.39 21.28 10.55
CA ASN A 63 -7.45 22.20 11.21
C ASN A 63 -8.18 23.08 12.23
N ALA A 64 -7.47 24.01 12.87
CA ALA A 64 -8.05 24.97 13.82
C ALA A 64 -9.26 25.70 13.24
N GLN A 65 -9.19 26.14 11.97
CA GLN A 65 -10.29 26.88 11.33
C GLN A 65 -11.60 26.09 11.29
N LEU A 66 -11.53 24.76 11.08
CA LEU A 66 -12.71 23.90 11.06
C LEU A 66 -13.18 23.53 12.46
N LEU A 67 -12.24 23.24 13.37
CA LEU A 67 -12.51 22.48 14.59
C LEU A 67 -12.61 23.36 15.84
N GLU A 68 -12.13 24.62 15.80
CA GLU A 68 -12.15 25.50 16.95
C GLU A 68 -13.59 25.79 17.40
N GLY A 69 -13.85 25.61 18.70
CA GLY A 69 -15.18 25.77 19.30
C GLY A 69 -16.16 24.63 18.97
N SER A 70 -15.76 23.59 18.30
CA SER A 70 -16.58 22.38 18.07
C SER A 70 -16.57 21.44 19.29
N LYS A 71 -17.53 20.50 19.31
CA LYS A 71 -17.58 19.42 20.31
C LYS A 71 -16.84 18.16 19.87
N VAL A 72 -16.19 18.15 18.70
CA VAL A 72 -15.53 17.00 18.12
C VAL A 72 -14.49 16.41 19.07
N LYS A 73 -14.59 15.10 19.30
CA LYS A 73 -13.69 14.33 20.17
C LYS A 73 -12.92 13.26 19.42
N VAL A 74 -13.41 12.87 18.24
CA VAL A 74 -12.79 11.83 17.43
C VAL A 74 -12.93 12.15 15.95
N ILE A 75 -11.85 11.90 15.21
CA ILE A 75 -11.81 11.99 13.74
C ILE A 75 -11.32 10.66 13.22
N ALA A 76 -12.07 10.03 12.31
CA ALA A 76 -11.68 8.85 11.57
C ALA A 76 -11.55 9.22 10.08
N SER A 77 -10.35 9.05 9.52
CA SER A 77 -10.12 9.23 8.09
C SER A 77 -10.21 7.89 7.37
N ALA A 78 -11.11 7.76 6.39
CA ALA A 78 -11.23 6.58 5.52
C ALA A 78 -10.11 6.54 4.45
N THR A 79 -8.95 7.16 4.74
CA THR A 79 -7.78 7.23 3.86
C THR A 79 -6.49 7.00 4.67
N ILE A 80 -5.40 6.64 3.97
CA ILE A 80 -4.09 6.42 4.61
C ILE A 80 -3.48 7.75 5.04
N GLY A 81 -3.37 8.69 4.09
CA GLY A 81 -2.74 9.98 4.33
C GLY A 81 -3.56 10.84 5.31
N THR A 82 -2.86 11.56 6.15
CA THR A 82 -3.44 12.51 7.11
C THR A 82 -2.99 13.95 6.83
N ASP A 83 -2.49 14.22 5.63
CA ASP A 83 -1.96 15.54 5.21
C ASP A 83 -3.02 16.66 5.29
N HIS A 84 -4.29 16.29 5.25
CA HIS A 84 -5.45 17.18 5.41
C HIS A 84 -5.87 17.40 6.87
N ILE A 85 -5.16 16.79 7.84
CA ILE A 85 -5.50 16.85 9.27
C ILE A 85 -4.32 17.43 10.04
N ASP A 86 -4.54 18.51 10.76
CA ASP A 86 -3.57 19.07 11.68
C ASP A 86 -3.48 18.20 12.94
N ARG A 87 -2.51 17.28 12.92
CA ARG A 87 -2.31 16.31 14.00
C ARG A 87 -1.87 16.97 15.31
N ALA A 88 -1.05 18.01 15.22
CA ALA A 88 -0.55 18.72 16.40
C ALA A 88 -1.71 19.45 17.10
N TRP A 89 -2.58 20.09 16.31
CA TRP A 89 -3.78 20.75 16.84
C TRP A 89 -4.74 19.73 17.47
N CYS A 90 -5.02 18.62 16.80
CA CYS A 90 -5.87 17.54 17.34
C CYS A 90 -5.32 17.02 18.67
N GLN A 91 -4.02 16.75 18.75
CA GLN A 91 -3.37 16.26 19.96
C GLN A 91 -3.48 17.27 21.12
N SER A 92 -3.25 18.56 20.86
CA SER A 92 -3.34 19.61 21.88
C SER A 92 -4.77 19.84 22.40
N HIS A 93 -5.78 19.44 21.63
CA HIS A 93 -7.21 19.55 21.98
C HIS A 93 -7.85 18.22 22.41
N ASN A 94 -7.04 17.18 22.64
CA ASN A 94 -7.49 15.83 23.02
C ASN A 94 -8.52 15.23 22.05
N ILE A 95 -8.35 15.48 20.75
CA ILE A 95 -9.14 14.83 19.70
C ILE A 95 -8.44 13.55 19.28
N ALA A 96 -9.12 12.43 19.45
CA ALA A 96 -8.61 11.13 18.99
C ALA A 96 -8.61 11.09 17.45
N LEU A 97 -7.47 10.72 16.87
CA LEU A 97 -7.29 10.65 15.42
C LEU A 97 -7.00 9.23 14.98
N PHE A 98 -7.82 8.72 14.06
CA PHE A 98 -7.65 7.44 13.40
C PHE A 98 -7.58 7.64 11.89
N ASN A 99 -6.80 6.80 11.22
CA ASN A 99 -6.73 6.72 9.77
C ASN A 99 -6.79 5.24 9.33
N ALA A 100 -6.71 4.97 8.03
CA ALA A 100 -6.82 3.64 7.46
C ALA A 100 -5.46 3.16 6.87
N PRO A 101 -4.43 2.83 7.71
CA PRO A 101 -3.12 2.47 7.23
C PRO A 101 -3.16 1.18 6.40
N GLY A 102 -2.58 1.20 5.20
CA GLY A 102 -2.49 0.04 4.32
C GLY A 102 -3.76 -0.31 3.55
N CYS A 103 -4.87 0.41 3.72
CA CYS A 103 -6.13 0.08 3.05
C CYS A 103 -6.00 -0.01 1.51
N ASN A 104 -5.19 0.84 0.89
CA ASN A 104 -5.00 0.89 -0.56
C ASN A 104 -3.71 0.23 -1.05
N SER A 105 -3.02 -0.52 -0.19
CA SER A 105 -1.69 -1.07 -0.52
C SER A 105 -1.71 -2.05 -1.70
N GLY A 106 -2.79 -2.80 -1.90
CA GLY A 106 -2.98 -3.66 -3.07
C GLY A 106 -3.15 -2.87 -4.36
N GLY A 107 -3.94 -1.78 -4.32
CA GLY A 107 -4.09 -0.88 -5.47
C GLY A 107 -2.77 -0.24 -5.91
N VAL A 108 -1.94 0.20 -4.95
CA VAL A 108 -0.60 0.76 -5.26
C VAL A 108 0.35 -0.31 -5.78
N LEU A 109 0.31 -1.53 -5.23
CA LEU A 109 1.08 -2.66 -5.77
C LEU A 109 0.71 -2.93 -7.23
N GLN A 110 -0.57 -3.01 -7.54
CA GLN A 110 -1.06 -3.19 -8.92
C GLN A 110 -0.57 -2.07 -9.83
N TYR A 111 -0.67 -0.81 -9.39
CA TYR A 111 -0.15 0.33 -10.12
C TYR A 111 1.34 0.17 -10.43
N PHE A 112 2.13 -0.14 -9.40
CA PHE A 112 3.58 -0.34 -9.53
C PHE A 112 3.90 -1.44 -10.54
N LEU A 113 3.27 -2.62 -10.42
CA LEU A 113 3.52 -3.73 -11.33
C LEU A 113 3.12 -3.39 -12.77
N THR A 114 1.96 -2.76 -12.98
CA THR A 114 1.53 -2.36 -14.31
C THR A 114 2.51 -1.36 -14.94
N ALA A 115 2.94 -0.35 -14.18
CA ALA A 115 3.90 0.64 -14.63
C ALA A 115 5.28 0.02 -14.91
N LEU A 116 5.77 -0.86 -14.02
CA LEU A 116 7.05 -1.54 -14.17
C LEU A 116 7.06 -2.39 -15.45
N PHE A 117 6.09 -3.28 -15.61
CA PHE A 117 6.05 -4.17 -16.79
C PHE A 117 5.80 -3.38 -18.08
N LYS A 118 5.07 -2.26 -18.01
CA LYS A 118 4.94 -1.35 -19.15
C LYS A 118 6.27 -0.70 -19.54
N CYS A 119 7.06 -0.26 -18.58
CA CYS A 119 8.41 0.23 -18.83
C CYS A 119 9.30 -0.87 -19.44
N LEU A 120 9.29 -2.07 -18.83
CA LEU A 120 10.11 -3.20 -19.27
C LEU A 120 9.72 -3.74 -20.65
N SER A 121 8.48 -3.57 -21.10
CA SER A 121 8.03 -3.96 -22.43
C SER A 121 8.54 -3.03 -23.55
N THR A 122 9.19 -1.91 -23.22
CA THR A 122 9.90 -1.12 -24.22
C THR A 122 11.18 -1.82 -24.65
N ARG A 123 11.48 -1.82 -25.95
CA ARG A 123 12.56 -2.61 -26.54
C ARG A 123 13.94 -2.36 -25.91
N GLU A 124 14.24 -1.11 -25.58
CA GLU A 124 15.53 -0.74 -24.99
C GLU A 124 15.71 -1.23 -23.56
N LEU A 125 14.66 -1.05 -22.72
CA LEU A 125 14.68 -1.53 -21.33
C LEU A 125 14.62 -3.05 -21.24
N TRP A 126 13.90 -3.68 -22.17
CA TRP A 126 13.86 -5.12 -22.33
C TRP A 126 15.23 -5.74 -22.63
N GLN A 127 15.99 -5.16 -23.55
CA GLN A 127 17.35 -5.63 -23.86
C GLN A 127 18.25 -5.55 -22.63
N LYS A 128 18.15 -4.47 -21.85
CA LYS A 128 18.89 -4.32 -20.61
C LYS A 128 18.51 -5.40 -19.58
N PHE A 129 17.21 -5.68 -19.44
CA PHE A 129 16.73 -6.77 -18.56
C PHE A 129 17.21 -8.14 -19.01
N LEU A 130 17.11 -8.49 -20.27
CA LEU A 130 17.59 -9.76 -20.82
C LEU A 130 19.09 -9.97 -20.60
N ASN A 131 19.88 -8.91 -20.77
CA ASN A 131 21.32 -8.99 -20.54
C ASN A 131 21.69 -9.10 -19.06
N SER A 132 20.75 -8.86 -18.14
CA SER A 132 20.94 -8.99 -16.69
C SER A 132 20.28 -10.24 -16.07
N ALA A 133 19.44 -10.95 -16.83
CA ALA A 133 18.83 -12.21 -16.37
C ALA A 133 19.86 -13.35 -16.47
N PRO A 134 20.04 -14.19 -15.45
CA PRO A 134 20.83 -15.41 -15.57
C PRO A 134 20.21 -16.29 -16.66
N ASP A 135 21.04 -16.89 -17.51
CA ASP A 135 20.66 -17.68 -18.69
C ASP A 135 19.44 -18.58 -18.45
N ALA A 136 18.28 -18.11 -18.90
CA ALA A 136 17.04 -18.88 -18.89
C ALA A 136 16.96 -19.91 -20.04
N THR A 137 18.09 -20.24 -20.68
CA THR A 137 18.16 -21.20 -21.78
C THR A 137 18.67 -22.57 -21.32
N GLY A 138 18.11 -23.13 -20.25
CA GLY A 138 18.38 -24.51 -19.94
C GLY A 138 18.18 -24.87 -18.48
N ALA A 139 17.02 -25.28 -18.18
CA ALA A 139 16.53 -26.04 -17.04
C ALA A 139 15.43 -25.31 -16.26
N GLU A 140 14.21 -25.79 -16.46
CA GLU A 140 13.07 -25.80 -15.55
C GLU A 140 12.90 -24.58 -14.63
N SER A 141 12.25 -23.53 -15.14
CA SER A 141 11.83 -22.35 -14.38
C SER A 141 10.67 -22.61 -13.40
N SER A 142 10.56 -23.86 -12.85
CA SER A 142 9.50 -24.21 -11.91
C SER A 142 9.79 -23.85 -10.45
N ALA A 143 11.03 -23.43 -10.12
CA ALA A 143 11.41 -23.15 -8.74
C ALA A 143 11.17 -21.67 -8.31
N ALA A 144 11.26 -20.71 -9.22
CA ALA A 144 11.18 -19.28 -8.87
C ALA A 144 9.76 -18.80 -8.59
N VAL A 145 8.74 -19.46 -9.12
CA VAL A 145 7.32 -19.06 -8.93
C VAL A 145 6.64 -19.79 -7.77
N ALA A 146 7.21 -20.93 -7.31
CA ALA A 146 6.72 -21.63 -6.13
C ALA A 146 6.93 -20.87 -4.80
N ALA A 147 7.81 -19.87 -4.77
CA ALA A 147 8.11 -19.09 -3.58
C ALA A 147 7.06 -18.00 -3.26
N ALA A 148 6.29 -17.54 -4.24
CA ALA A 148 5.26 -16.51 -4.02
C ALA A 148 4.02 -17.03 -3.28
N GLY A 149 3.69 -18.33 -3.39
CA GLY A 149 2.58 -18.97 -2.68
C GLY A 149 2.90 -19.37 -1.24
N ALA A 150 4.17 -19.40 -0.84
CA ALA A 150 4.58 -19.82 0.49
C ALA A 150 4.56 -18.69 1.53
N ALA A 151 4.53 -17.42 1.12
CA ALA A 151 4.58 -16.29 2.04
C ALA A 151 3.24 -16.00 2.74
N GLU A 152 2.10 -16.42 2.19
CA GLU A 152 0.79 -16.25 2.85
C GLU A 152 0.47 -17.35 3.88
N SER A 153 1.00 -18.56 3.72
CA SER A 153 0.76 -19.65 4.67
C SER A 153 1.60 -19.55 5.95
N ALA A 154 2.68 -18.79 5.95
CA ALA A 154 3.55 -18.62 7.13
C ALA A 154 3.00 -17.63 8.17
N ALA A 155 2.09 -16.74 7.78
CA ALA A 155 1.45 -15.78 8.70
C ALA A 155 0.31 -16.40 9.53
N ALA A 156 -0.23 -17.54 9.12
CA ALA A 156 -1.34 -18.22 9.80
C ALA A 156 -0.90 -19.30 10.82
N ALA A 157 0.37 -19.71 10.85
CA ALA A 157 0.86 -20.82 11.68
C ALA A 157 1.57 -20.40 12.98
N ALA A 158 1.66 -19.11 13.31
CA ALA A 158 2.41 -18.61 14.48
C ALA A 158 1.63 -18.56 15.79
N THR A 159 0.49 -19.23 15.91
CA THR A 159 -0.30 -19.29 17.17
C THR A 159 -0.59 -20.71 17.60
N ALA A 160 0.40 -21.55 17.84
CA ALA A 160 0.25 -22.71 18.75
C ALA A 160 1.61 -23.37 19.05
N GLY A 161 1.91 -23.53 20.33
CA GLY A 161 2.81 -24.58 20.80
C GLY A 161 4.07 -24.11 21.51
N GLY A 162 3.96 -24.04 22.84
CA GLY A 162 5.06 -23.74 23.75
C GLY A 162 5.85 -24.98 24.19
N ALA A 163 6.94 -24.67 24.84
CA ALA A 163 7.65 -25.34 25.96
C ALA A 163 8.55 -26.53 25.68
N ALA A 164 9.74 -26.36 26.22
CA ALA A 164 10.61 -27.26 27.00
C ALA A 164 11.86 -27.79 26.33
N GLY A 165 12.99 -27.53 27.00
CA GLY A 165 14.07 -28.46 27.17
C GLY A 165 15.49 -27.91 26.99
N ALA A 166 16.09 -27.47 28.12
CA ALA A 166 17.52 -27.17 28.23
C ALA A 166 18.37 -28.44 28.23
N THR A 167 19.59 -28.39 27.73
CA THR A 167 20.78 -28.98 28.41
C THR A 167 22.09 -28.47 27.78
N ASP A 168 23.06 -28.30 28.65
CA ASP A 168 24.44 -27.84 28.59
C ASP A 168 25.36 -28.61 27.61
N GLY A 169 26.47 -27.95 27.25
CA GLY A 169 27.65 -28.58 26.74
C GLY A 169 28.74 -27.62 26.23
N ALA A 170 29.59 -27.17 27.15
CA ALA A 170 30.80 -26.41 26.85
C ALA A 170 31.90 -27.31 26.30
N ALA A 171 32.75 -26.82 25.42
CA ALA A 171 34.21 -27.09 25.44
C ALA A 171 34.97 -26.14 24.48
N ALA A 172 36.02 -25.58 25.04
CA ALA A 172 37.03 -24.72 24.42
C ALA A 172 38.10 -25.57 23.73
N GLY A 173 38.83 -24.95 22.80
CA GLY A 173 40.05 -25.53 22.27
C GLY A 173 40.78 -24.62 21.29
N SER A 174 41.91 -24.18 21.69
CA SER A 174 42.82 -23.15 21.20
C SER A 174 43.88 -23.65 20.21
N VAL A 175 44.45 -22.69 19.43
CA VAL A 175 45.85 -22.35 19.18
C VAL A 175 46.59 -22.92 17.93
N ALA A 176 47.34 -22.00 17.31
CA ALA A 176 48.58 -22.03 16.51
C ALA A 176 48.44 -22.42 15.05
N GLY A 177 48.86 -21.65 14.06
CA GLY A 177 50.05 -20.91 13.80
C GLY A 177 51.12 -21.77 13.14
N VAL A 178 51.53 -21.47 11.89
CA VAL A 178 52.96 -21.51 11.39
C VAL A 178 53.00 -21.13 9.90
N ASP A 179 54.00 -20.31 9.58
CA ASP A 179 54.53 -19.88 8.29
C ASP A 179 54.97 -21.01 7.34
N GLY A 180 55.06 -20.67 6.05
CA GLY A 180 55.85 -21.47 5.10
C GLY A 180 55.75 -20.98 3.65
N THR A 181 56.75 -20.22 3.24
CA THR A 181 57.10 -19.84 1.86
C THR A 181 57.36 -21.01 0.94
N ALA A 182 57.05 -20.95 -0.34
CA ALA A 182 57.96 -21.12 -1.46
C ALA A 182 57.29 -21.14 -2.84
N GLU A 183 58.02 -20.61 -3.78
CA GLU A 183 57.81 -20.38 -5.20
C GLU A 183 57.50 -21.63 -6.01
N GLY A 184 56.80 -21.47 -7.13
CA GLY A 184 56.67 -22.48 -8.17
C GLY A 184 55.82 -22.02 -9.35
N ALA A 185 56.48 -21.40 -10.33
CA ALA A 185 55.88 -21.03 -11.60
C ALA A 185 55.52 -22.29 -12.41
N ALA A 186 54.26 -22.35 -12.91
CA ALA A 186 53.91 -23.16 -14.07
C ALA A 186 52.77 -22.45 -14.81
N ALA A 187 53.08 -21.95 -15.99
CA ALA A 187 52.10 -21.44 -16.95
C ALA A 187 51.28 -22.62 -17.46
N ALA A 188 49.99 -22.55 -17.29
CA ALA A 188 49.03 -23.37 -18.03
C ALA A 188 47.91 -22.43 -18.50
N THR A 189 47.86 -22.29 -19.80
CA THR A 189 46.75 -21.71 -20.56
C THR A 189 45.46 -22.43 -20.17
N ALA A 190 44.61 -21.76 -19.42
CA ALA A 190 43.23 -22.14 -19.24
C ALA A 190 42.36 -21.10 -19.92
N ALA A 191 41.61 -21.57 -20.86
CA ALA A 191 40.65 -20.84 -21.67
C ALA A 191 39.74 -19.98 -20.85
N GLU A 192 39.55 -18.80 -21.36
CA GLU A 192 38.49 -17.85 -20.96
C GLU A 192 37.13 -18.49 -21.22
N ASP A 193 36.50 -19.01 -20.19
CA ASP A 193 35.05 -19.19 -20.09
C ASP A 193 34.58 -18.47 -18.83
N SER A 194 34.79 -17.16 -18.81
CA SER A 194 34.05 -16.28 -17.97
C SER A 194 32.75 -15.95 -18.72
N ALA A 195 31.75 -16.84 -18.63
CA ALA A 195 30.38 -16.41 -18.75
C ALA A 195 30.21 -15.28 -17.71
N SER A 196 30.15 -14.04 -18.14
CA SER A 196 29.88 -12.93 -17.28
C SER A 196 28.46 -13.18 -16.75
N GLU A 197 28.34 -13.66 -15.52
CA GLU A 197 27.08 -13.62 -14.79
C GLU A 197 26.64 -12.17 -14.83
N SER A 198 25.64 -11.86 -15.67
CA SER A 198 25.06 -10.54 -15.75
C SER A 198 24.43 -10.26 -14.39
N ALA A 199 24.79 -9.14 -13.79
CA ALA A 199 24.24 -8.75 -12.48
C ALA A 199 22.71 -8.77 -12.52
N PRO A 200 22.04 -9.31 -11.50
CA PRO A 200 20.57 -9.42 -11.47
C PRO A 200 19.92 -8.04 -11.57
N PHE A 201 18.75 -7.98 -12.21
CA PHE A 201 17.97 -6.75 -12.30
C PHE A 201 17.43 -6.37 -10.93
N THR A 202 17.79 -5.17 -10.45
CA THR A 202 17.66 -4.76 -9.05
C THR A 202 16.59 -3.69 -8.87
N VAL A 203 15.68 -3.90 -7.92
CA VAL A 203 14.62 -2.95 -7.54
C VAL A 203 14.94 -2.34 -6.18
N GLY A 204 15.16 -1.03 -6.14
CA GLY A 204 15.34 -0.25 -4.92
C GLY A 204 14.00 0.24 -4.39
N VAL A 205 13.63 -0.20 -3.18
CA VAL A 205 12.39 0.16 -2.50
C VAL A 205 12.70 1.10 -1.34
N ILE A 206 12.29 2.36 -1.47
CA ILE A 206 12.50 3.39 -0.45
C ILE A 206 11.19 3.59 0.33
N GLY A 207 11.24 3.31 1.64
CA GLY A 207 10.05 3.20 2.50
C GLY A 207 9.43 1.81 2.44
N VAL A 208 9.65 0.98 3.47
CA VAL A 208 9.18 -0.42 3.53
C VAL A 208 7.98 -0.53 4.49
N GLY A 209 7.01 0.39 4.34
CA GLY A 209 5.74 0.41 5.07
C GLY A 209 4.74 -0.60 4.52
N ASN A 210 3.43 -0.30 4.66
CA ASN A 210 2.35 -1.18 4.17
C ASN A 210 2.39 -1.41 2.65
N VAL A 211 2.83 -0.43 1.87
CA VAL A 211 2.96 -0.54 0.42
C VAL A 211 4.31 -1.13 0.04
N GLY A 212 5.41 -0.51 0.47
CA GLY A 212 6.75 -0.91 0.05
C GLY A 212 7.11 -2.34 0.45
N SER A 213 6.58 -2.88 1.55
CA SER A 213 6.78 -4.28 1.91
C SER A 213 6.11 -5.24 0.92
N LYS A 214 4.92 -4.91 0.42
CA LYS A 214 4.22 -5.70 -0.60
C LYS A 214 4.93 -5.62 -1.96
N VAL A 215 5.39 -4.40 -2.33
CA VAL A 215 6.17 -4.21 -3.56
C VAL A 215 7.47 -5.02 -3.51
N ALA A 216 8.21 -4.94 -2.39
CA ALA A 216 9.43 -5.72 -2.20
C ALA A 216 9.16 -7.23 -2.31
N ALA A 217 8.15 -7.74 -1.60
CA ALA A 217 7.80 -9.16 -1.65
C ALA A 217 7.36 -9.62 -3.05
N ALA A 218 6.58 -8.80 -3.77
CA ALA A 218 6.17 -9.13 -5.13
C ALA A 218 7.37 -9.14 -6.10
N CYS A 219 8.30 -8.19 -5.97
CA CYS A 219 9.53 -8.17 -6.77
C CYS A 219 10.41 -9.39 -6.50
N GLU A 220 10.59 -9.77 -5.23
CA GLU A 220 11.33 -10.98 -4.84
C GLU A 220 10.65 -12.24 -5.40
N GLY A 221 9.32 -12.34 -5.30
CA GLY A 221 8.55 -13.45 -5.87
C GLY A 221 8.66 -13.54 -7.40
N LEU A 222 8.92 -12.43 -8.08
CA LEU A 222 9.17 -12.36 -9.52
C LEU A 222 10.64 -12.58 -9.91
N GLY A 223 11.53 -12.84 -8.93
CA GLY A 223 12.95 -13.13 -9.17
C GLY A 223 13.83 -11.88 -9.32
N PHE A 224 13.34 -10.69 -8.98
CA PHE A 224 14.17 -9.48 -8.93
C PHE A 224 15.01 -9.46 -7.64
N GLU A 225 16.22 -8.92 -7.72
CA GLU A 225 16.95 -8.52 -6.51
C GLU A 225 16.27 -7.26 -5.90
N VAL A 226 16.14 -7.21 -4.58
CA VAL A 226 15.45 -6.08 -3.90
C VAL A 226 16.34 -5.45 -2.85
N LEU A 227 16.69 -4.18 -3.05
CA LEU A 227 17.36 -3.34 -2.05
C LEU A 227 16.32 -2.51 -1.30
N ARG A 228 16.32 -2.60 0.03
CA ARG A 228 15.37 -1.89 0.91
C ARG A 228 16.06 -0.75 1.63
N ASN A 229 15.41 0.42 1.66
CA ASN A 229 15.81 1.54 2.51
C ASN A 229 14.63 2.00 3.36
N ASP A 230 14.72 1.85 4.67
CA ASP A 230 13.76 2.37 5.66
C ASP A 230 14.49 2.53 7.01
N PRO A 231 15.21 3.64 7.22
CA PRO A 231 16.00 3.83 8.44
C PRO A 231 15.22 3.69 9.75
N PRO A 232 13.95 4.15 9.88
CA PRO A 232 13.12 3.85 11.04
C PRO A 232 12.93 2.38 11.32
N LYS A 233 12.63 1.57 10.28
CA LYS A 233 12.43 0.12 10.43
C LYS A 233 13.72 -0.63 10.70
N GLU A 234 14.80 -0.25 10.04
CA GLU A 234 16.14 -0.79 10.32
C GLU A 234 16.50 -0.62 11.82
N ARG A 235 16.31 0.59 12.37
CA ARG A 235 16.53 0.84 13.81
C ARG A 235 15.61 0.00 14.69
N GLN A 236 14.33 -0.11 14.33
CA GLN A 236 13.36 -0.92 15.08
C GLN A 236 13.76 -2.39 15.07
N GLN A 237 14.17 -2.94 13.93
CA GLN A 237 14.65 -4.31 13.78
C GLN A 237 15.88 -4.57 14.64
N THR A 238 16.88 -3.67 14.61
CA THR A 238 18.09 -3.77 15.42
C THR A 238 17.77 -3.75 16.92
N LEU A 239 16.86 -2.89 17.36
CA LEU A 239 16.41 -2.84 18.75
C LEU A 239 15.69 -4.12 19.18
N ALA A 240 14.82 -4.67 18.31
CA ALA A 240 14.11 -5.92 18.58
C ALA A 240 15.08 -7.11 18.68
N TYR A 241 16.08 -7.17 17.80
CA TYR A 241 17.14 -8.18 17.85
C TYR A 241 17.96 -8.10 19.14
N ASN A 242 18.44 -6.90 19.50
CA ASN A 242 19.23 -6.69 20.71
C ASN A 242 18.44 -6.98 22.01
N SER A 243 17.11 -6.86 21.95
CA SER A 243 16.20 -7.19 23.07
C SER A 243 15.77 -8.65 23.09
N GLY A 244 16.23 -9.49 22.14
CA GLY A 244 15.92 -10.91 22.05
C GLY A 244 14.50 -11.22 21.53
N TYR A 245 13.77 -10.22 21.00
CA TYR A 245 12.43 -10.41 20.40
C TYR A 245 12.47 -10.87 18.95
N LEU A 246 13.62 -10.71 18.27
CA LEU A 246 13.80 -11.07 16.86
C LEU A 246 14.95 -12.06 16.73
N ARG A 247 14.75 -13.12 15.96
CA ARG A 247 15.84 -14.06 15.62
C ARG A 247 16.55 -13.57 14.36
N ILE A 248 17.82 -13.97 14.20
CA ILE A 248 18.65 -13.59 13.04
C ILE A 248 18.01 -14.01 11.71
N VAL A 249 17.30 -15.14 11.69
CA VAL A 249 16.62 -15.67 10.49
C VAL A 249 15.44 -14.79 10.00
N ASP A 250 14.94 -13.92 10.88
CA ASP A 250 13.84 -13.02 10.56
C ASP A 250 14.35 -11.62 10.14
N PHE A 251 15.67 -11.45 10.08
CA PHE A 251 16.30 -10.17 9.73
C PHE A 251 16.12 -9.89 8.24
N LYS A 252 15.71 -8.65 7.92
CA LYS A 252 15.68 -8.15 6.56
C LYS A 252 16.86 -7.22 6.34
N ASP A 253 17.51 -7.34 5.20
CA ASP A 253 18.62 -6.44 4.86
C ASP A 253 18.08 -5.07 4.48
N TYR A 254 18.63 -4.05 5.14
CA TYR A 254 18.41 -2.65 4.81
C TYR A 254 19.74 -2.05 4.37
N TYR A 255 19.67 -1.21 3.35
CA TYR A 255 20.83 -0.57 2.73
C TYR A 255 20.78 0.95 2.92
N SER A 256 21.93 1.58 2.89
CA SER A 256 21.98 3.05 2.84
C SER A 256 21.30 3.55 1.56
N LEU A 257 20.75 4.77 1.61
CA LEU A 257 20.14 5.37 0.45
C LEU A 257 21.10 5.45 -0.74
N ASP A 258 22.33 5.89 -0.48
CA ASP A 258 23.37 6.00 -1.50
C ASP A 258 23.64 4.67 -2.21
N TYR A 259 23.84 3.60 -1.43
CA TYR A 259 24.07 2.27 -2.00
C TYR A 259 22.90 1.79 -2.85
N LEU A 260 21.66 1.98 -2.35
CA LEU A 260 20.46 1.61 -3.09
C LEU A 260 20.39 2.36 -4.43
N LEU A 261 20.60 3.68 -4.43
CA LEU A 261 20.53 4.50 -5.64
C LEU A 261 21.58 4.10 -6.69
N GLU A 262 22.80 3.80 -6.24
CA GLU A 262 23.93 3.44 -7.10
C GLU A 262 23.80 2.03 -7.71
N ASN A 263 22.99 1.15 -7.08
CA ASN A 263 22.90 -0.25 -7.47
C ASN A 263 21.53 -0.68 -8.04
N SER A 264 20.52 0.20 -8.02
CA SER A 264 19.17 -0.15 -8.49
C SER A 264 18.90 0.22 -9.94
N ASP A 265 18.31 -0.69 -10.70
CA ASP A 265 17.79 -0.44 -12.06
C ASP A 265 16.39 0.22 -12.03
N VAL A 266 15.66 0.01 -10.95
CA VAL A 266 14.38 0.67 -10.64
C VAL A 266 14.46 1.26 -9.25
N VAL A 267 14.05 2.51 -9.08
CA VAL A 267 13.92 3.14 -7.76
C VAL A 267 12.46 3.55 -7.58
N THR A 268 11.83 3.08 -6.50
CA THR A 268 10.43 3.38 -6.20
C THR A 268 10.24 3.92 -4.80
N LEU A 269 9.42 5.00 -4.68
CA LEU A 269 9.18 5.71 -3.43
C LEU A 269 7.85 5.30 -2.79
N HIS A 270 7.90 4.89 -1.52
CA HIS A 270 6.74 4.51 -0.71
C HIS A 270 6.79 5.12 0.70
N VAL A 271 7.31 6.34 0.80
CA VAL A 271 7.46 7.08 2.05
C VAL A 271 6.27 8.00 2.31
N PRO A 272 5.93 8.31 3.58
CA PRO A 272 5.01 9.40 3.90
C PRO A 272 5.62 10.76 3.56
N LEU A 273 4.80 11.80 3.53
CA LEU A 273 5.28 13.18 3.46
C LEU A 273 5.40 13.74 4.87
N ASP A 274 6.61 14.01 5.29
CA ASP A 274 6.95 14.69 6.54
C ASP A 274 8.22 15.54 6.38
N GLU A 275 8.73 16.12 7.46
CA GLU A 275 9.91 16.97 7.42
C GLU A 275 11.18 16.25 6.96
N THR A 276 11.26 14.94 7.17
CA THR A 276 12.43 14.12 6.80
C THR A 276 12.40 13.63 5.36
N THR A 277 11.24 13.60 4.74
CA THR A 277 11.02 13.07 3.38
C THR A 277 10.70 14.14 2.35
N ARG A 278 10.31 15.33 2.79
CA ARG A 278 10.07 16.48 1.88
C ARG A 278 11.33 16.85 1.11
N GLY A 279 11.25 16.78 -0.21
CA GLY A 279 12.37 17.08 -1.11
C GLY A 279 13.57 16.13 -0.97
N MET A 280 13.37 14.92 -0.40
CA MET A 280 14.46 13.95 -0.24
C MET A 280 15.04 13.47 -1.57
N ALA A 281 14.21 13.41 -2.61
CA ALA A 281 14.66 13.12 -3.98
C ALA A 281 15.11 14.43 -4.64
N ASP A 282 16.27 14.90 -4.24
CA ASP A 282 16.95 16.13 -4.68
C ASP A 282 17.96 15.86 -5.81
N ALA A 283 18.76 16.86 -6.15
CA ALA A 283 19.76 16.75 -7.21
C ALA A 283 20.82 15.67 -6.91
N ASN A 284 21.21 15.50 -5.65
CA ASN A 284 22.17 14.47 -5.26
C ASN A 284 21.57 13.06 -5.40
N PHE A 285 20.29 12.91 -5.03
CA PHE A 285 19.54 11.67 -5.22
C PHE A 285 19.57 11.23 -6.69
N PHE A 286 19.16 12.09 -7.62
CA PHE A 286 19.14 11.76 -9.04
C PHE A 286 20.55 11.62 -9.63
N ALA A 287 21.53 12.39 -9.15
CA ALA A 287 22.92 12.24 -9.58
C ALA A 287 23.51 10.86 -9.23
N ARG A 288 23.09 10.25 -8.12
CA ARG A 288 23.55 8.91 -7.68
C ARG A 288 22.83 7.75 -8.37
N MET A 289 21.62 7.94 -8.88
CA MET A 289 20.92 6.86 -9.58
C MET A 289 21.72 6.34 -10.77
N LYS A 290 21.61 5.06 -11.07
CA LYS A 290 22.25 4.45 -12.25
C LYS A 290 21.80 5.16 -13.53
N PRO A 291 22.70 5.41 -14.50
CA PRO A 291 22.29 5.79 -15.84
C PRO A 291 21.36 4.72 -16.45
N GLY A 292 20.23 5.17 -17.00
CA GLY A 292 19.21 4.28 -17.55
C GLY A 292 18.34 3.59 -16.49
N ALA A 293 18.31 4.08 -15.25
CA ALA A 293 17.36 3.59 -14.25
C ALA A 293 15.94 4.10 -14.50
N ILE A 294 14.96 3.36 -13.99
CA ILE A 294 13.55 3.75 -13.95
C ILE A 294 13.27 4.40 -12.59
N PHE A 295 12.59 5.55 -12.59
CA PHE A 295 12.15 6.22 -11.38
C PHE A 295 10.63 6.18 -11.26
N ILE A 296 10.08 5.73 -10.12
CA ILE A 296 8.64 5.60 -9.86
C ILE A 296 8.27 6.33 -8.57
N ASN A 297 7.35 7.31 -8.66
CA ASN A 297 6.78 7.95 -7.48
C ASN A 297 5.24 7.82 -7.47
N SER A 298 4.72 7.03 -6.55
CA SER A 298 3.31 6.89 -6.21
C SER A 298 3.03 7.21 -4.74
N SER A 299 3.94 7.95 -4.08
CA SER A 299 3.82 8.32 -2.68
C SER A 299 3.23 9.73 -2.49
N ARG A 300 4.03 10.78 -2.58
CA ARG A 300 3.65 12.20 -2.55
C ARG A 300 4.53 13.00 -3.50
N GLY A 301 3.96 14.01 -4.15
CA GLY A 301 4.69 14.89 -5.08
C GLY A 301 5.85 15.60 -4.40
N GLU A 302 5.58 16.18 -3.23
CA GLU A 302 6.54 17.00 -2.48
C GLU A 302 7.73 16.21 -1.89
N VAL A 303 7.75 14.90 -2.02
CA VAL A 303 8.94 14.08 -1.71
C VAL A 303 10.05 14.31 -2.75
N VAL A 304 9.67 14.75 -3.94
CA VAL A 304 10.55 15.00 -5.07
C VAL A 304 10.76 16.50 -5.28
N ASP A 305 12.01 16.91 -5.47
CA ASP A 305 12.33 18.19 -6.10
C ASP A 305 12.13 18.07 -7.61
N GLU A 306 11.01 18.58 -8.12
CA GLU A 306 10.66 18.51 -9.55
C GLU A 306 11.69 19.19 -10.46
N ALA A 307 12.36 20.25 -9.99
CA ALA A 307 13.40 20.93 -10.76
C ALA A 307 14.65 20.04 -10.89
N ALA A 308 15.02 19.36 -9.81
CA ALA A 308 16.10 18.39 -9.81
C ALA A 308 15.79 17.19 -10.70
N LEU A 309 14.56 16.69 -10.67
CA LEU A 309 14.11 15.60 -11.56
C LEU A 309 14.19 16.02 -13.03
N LEU A 310 13.64 17.18 -13.38
CA LEU A 310 13.69 17.73 -14.77
C LEU A 310 15.13 17.84 -15.28
N ALA A 311 16.04 18.35 -14.46
CA ALA A 311 17.46 18.48 -14.83
C ALA A 311 18.14 17.13 -15.11
N ASN A 312 17.64 16.03 -14.52
CA ASN A 312 18.24 14.71 -14.61
C ASN A 312 17.45 13.71 -15.50
N LEU A 313 16.39 14.14 -16.18
CA LEU A 313 15.58 13.27 -17.06
C LEU A 313 16.43 12.56 -18.13
N HIS A 314 17.42 13.24 -18.67
CA HIS A 314 18.31 12.70 -19.72
C HIS A 314 19.10 11.46 -19.26
N LYS A 315 19.24 11.26 -17.96
CA LYS A 315 19.94 10.14 -17.34
C LYS A 315 19.03 8.94 -17.12
N LEU A 316 17.71 9.14 -17.00
CA LEU A 316 16.73 8.12 -16.66
C LEU A 316 16.13 7.48 -17.90
N ALA A 317 15.91 6.18 -17.87
CA ALA A 317 15.24 5.45 -18.95
C ALA A 317 13.74 5.70 -18.99
N ALA A 318 13.12 5.79 -17.81
CA ALA A 318 11.70 6.13 -17.67
C ALA A 318 11.43 6.80 -16.33
N VAL A 319 10.42 7.70 -16.35
CA VAL A 319 9.88 8.34 -15.15
C VAL A 319 8.38 8.07 -15.07
N VAL A 320 7.92 7.52 -13.95
CA VAL A 320 6.52 7.21 -13.69
C VAL A 320 6.04 8.03 -12.49
N LEU A 321 5.03 8.86 -12.69
CA LEU A 321 4.50 9.74 -11.65
C LEU A 321 2.98 9.60 -11.54
N ASP A 322 2.52 9.26 -10.34
CA ASP A 322 1.10 9.33 -9.99
C ASP A 322 0.78 10.57 -9.16
N VAL A 323 1.79 11.16 -8.53
CA VAL A 323 1.68 12.26 -7.57
C VAL A 323 2.57 13.43 -7.97
N TRP A 324 2.13 14.65 -7.66
CA TRP A 324 2.70 15.88 -8.19
C TRP A 324 2.76 16.98 -7.14
N VAL A 325 3.70 17.88 -7.26
CA VAL A 325 3.71 19.11 -6.45
C VAL A 325 2.58 20.03 -6.94
N GLY A 326 1.79 20.54 -6.01
CA GLY A 326 0.77 21.57 -6.29
C GLY A 326 -0.50 21.05 -6.96
N GLU A 327 -0.81 19.74 -6.83
CA GLU A 327 -2.08 19.18 -7.34
C GLU A 327 -3.29 20.07 -7.02
N PRO A 328 -4.19 20.31 -7.98
CA PRO A 328 -4.26 19.78 -9.34
C PRO A 328 -3.50 20.60 -10.40
N ASN A 329 -2.82 21.68 -10.01
CA ASN A 329 -2.09 22.59 -10.91
C ASN A 329 -0.64 22.12 -11.07
N ILE A 330 -0.47 21.00 -11.76
CA ILE A 330 0.79 20.27 -11.88
C ILE A 330 1.75 20.90 -12.91
N ASN A 331 3.03 20.59 -12.77
CA ASN A 331 4.08 21.01 -13.70
C ASN A 331 3.88 20.36 -15.09
N LYS A 332 3.61 21.17 -16.12
CA LYS A 332 3.30 20.68 -17.46
C LYS A 332 4.51 20.12 -18.20
N GLU A 333 5.69 20.65 -17.97
CA GLU A 333 6.92 20.16 -18.57
C GLU A 333 7.24 18.76 -18.05
N LEU A 334 7.15 18.57 -16.73
CA LEU A 334 7.34 17.28 -16.11
C LEU A 334 6.27 16.27 -16.55
N LEU A 335 5.00 16.72 -16.65
CA LEU A 335 3.90 15.89 -17.15
C LEU A 335 4.18 15.35 -18.57
N GLN A 336 4.63 16.20 -19.47
CA GLN A 336 4.92 15.78 -20.86
C GLN A 336 6.16 14.87 -20.93
N SER A 337 7.13 15.08 -20.05
CA SER A 337 8.39 14.33 -20.03
C SER A 337 8.27 12.97 -19.33
N ALA A 338 7.30 12.80 -18.44
CA ALA A 338 7.10 11.51 -17.76
C ALA A 338 6.70 10.41 -18.77
N PHE A 339 7.21 9.21 -18.62
CA PHE A 339 6.81 8.04 -19.41
C PHE A 339 5.35 7.68 -19.13
N ILE A 340 4.99 7.53 -17.85
CA ILE A 340 3.60 7.37 -17.38
C ILE A 340 3.29 8.49 -16.38
N ALA A 341 2.13 9.13 -16.55
CA ALA A 341 1.63 10.21 -15.73
C ALA A 341 0.15 10.01 -15.41
N THR A 342 -0.20 9.91 -14.13
CA THR A 342 -1.58 9.65 -13.71
C THR A 342 -2.03 10.64 -12.63
N PRO A 343 -3.36 10.89 -12.47
CA PRO A 343 -3.88 11.95 -11.61
C PRO A 343 -4.11 11.48 -10.16
N HIS A 344 -3.09 10.94 -9.49
CA HIS A 344 -3.10 10.50 -8.10
C HIS A 344 -4.16 9.41 -7.84
N ILE A 345 -4.11 8.34 -8.63
CA ILE A 345 -5.05 7.22 -8.61
C ILE A 345 -4.41 5.86 -8.31
N ALA A 346 -3.10 5.81 -8.05
CA ALA A 346 -2.38 4.56 -7.78
C ALA A 346 -3.05 3.71 -6.70
N GLY A 347 -3.55 4.36 -5.64
CA GLY A 347 -4.25 3.69 -4.55
C GLY A 347 -5.76 3.52 -4.75
N TYR A 348 -6.32 3.78 -5.94
CA TYR A 348 -7.76 3.75 -6.18
C TYR A 348 -8.20 2.35 -6.64
N SER A 349 -8.57 1.50 -5.67
CA SER A 349 -9.15 0.16 -5.89
C SER A 349 -10.47 0.02 -5.14
N ALA A 350 -11.34 -0.88 -5.58
CA ALA A 350 -12.61 -1.17 -4.92
C ALA A 350 -12.37 -1.71 -3.50
N GLU A 351 -11.48 -2.70 -3.37
CA GLU A 351 -11.09 -3.31 -2.10
C GLU A 351 -10.45 -2.29 -1.16
N GLY A 352 -9.57 -1.43 -1.69
CA GLY A 352 -8.93 -0.37 -0.90
C GLY A 352 -9.92 0.64 -0.34
N LYS A 353 -10.96 0.99 -1.11
CA LYS A 353 -12.03 1.88 -0.63
C LYS A 353 -12.89 1.21 0.43
N ILE A 354 -13.24 -0.05 0.25
CA ILE A 354 -13.99 -0.84 1.23
C ILE A 354 -13.19 -0.95 2.54
N LYS A 355 -11.93 -1.36 2.47
CA LYS A 355 -11.04 -1.45 3.64
C LYS A 355 -10.92 -0.12 4.38
N GLY A 356 -10.78 1.00 3.65
CA GLY A 356 -10.75 2.34 4.23
C GLY A 356 -12.00 2.66 5.04
N THR A 357 -13.18 2.34 4.50
CA THR A 357 -14.47 2.51 5.20
C THR A 357 -14.56 1.59 6.42
N GLN A 358 -14.22 0.29 6.28
CA GLN A 358 -14.24 -0.68 7.38
C GLN A 358 -13.37 -0.21 8.56
N MET A 359 -12.15 0.26 8.26
CA MET A 359 -11.23 0.74 9.28
C MET A 359 -11.74 2.01 9.97
N ALA A 360 -12.35 2.94 9.23
CA ALA A 360 -12.95 4.14 9.81
C ALA A 360 -14.15 3.80 10.69
N VAL A 361 -15.00 2.87 10.26
CA VAL A 361 -16.13 2.36 11.06
C VAL A 361 -15.66 1.70 12.36
N GLU A 362 -14.67 0.81 12.26
CA GLU A 362 -14.14 0.14 13.45
C GLU A 362 -13.47 1.12 14.43
N ALA A 363 -12.77 2.14 13.91
CA ALA A 363 -12.18 3.20 14.72
C ALA A 363 -13.23 3.96 15.54
N ILE A 364 -14.34 4.36 14.91
CA ILE A 364 -15.45 5.03 15.62
C ILE A 364 -16.10 4.08 16.62
N ARG A 365 -16.39 2.84 16.25
CA ARG A 365 -16.97 1.83 17.17
C ARG A 365 -16.06 1.56 18.36
N ARG A 366 -14.75 1.44 18.14
CA ARG A 366 -13.75 1.31 19.20
C ARG A 366 -13.79 2.51 20.13
N TYR A 367 -13.77 3.73 19.60
CA TYR A 367 -13.85 4.92 20.39
C TYR A 367 -15.15 4.96 21.24
N MET A 368 -16.29 4.59 20.65
CA MET A 368 -17.56 4.49 21.36
C MET A 368 -17.51 3.48 22.52
N ARG A 369 -16.96 2.29 22.29
CA ARG A 369 -16.78 1.26 23.35
C ARG A 369 -15.89 1.77 24.47
N ASP A 370 -14.74 2.33 24.14
CA ASP A 370 -13.73 2.77 25.11
C ASP A 370 -14.23 3.94 25.99
N ASN A 371 -15.21 4.70 25.49
CA ASN A 371 -15.82 5.84 26.19
C ASN A 371 -17.24 5.56 26.73
N GLY A 372 -17.71 4.31 26.69
CA GLY A 372 -19.02 3.90 27.23
C GLY A 372 -20.21 4.54 26.50
N LEU A 373 -20.07 4.87 25.21
CA LEU A 373 -21.08 5.51 24.38
C LEU A 373 -21.98 4.52 23.64
N THR A 374 -21.71 3.22 23.71
CA THR A 374 -22.56 2.15 23.16
C THR A 374 -23.69 1.84 24.13
N ALA A 375 -24.93 1.73 23.64
CA ALA A 375 -26.01 1.13 24.42
C ALA A 375 -25.58 -0.30 24.80
N SER A 376 -25.62 -0.61 26.12
CA SER A 376 -25.33 -1.95 26.62
C SER A 376 -26.33 -2.94 26.01
N THR A 377 -25.97 -3.59 24.93
CA THR A 377 -26.63 -4.82 24.53
C THR A 377 -26.15 -5.89 25.48
N ALA A 378 -26.98 -6.18 26.49
CA ALA A 378 -26.78 -7.31 27.37
C ALA A 378 -26.50 -8.56 26.54
N ALA A 379 -25.32 -9.13 26.73
CA ALA A 379 -24.85 -10.31 26.07
C ALA A 379 -25.85 -11.47 26.28
N SER A 380 -26.50 -11.91 25.23
CA SER A 380 -27.03 -13.27 25.16
C SER A 380 -25.98 -14.14 24.47
N SER A 381 -25.02 -14.61 25.26
CA SER A 381 -24.15 -15.71 24.87
C SER A 381 -24.95 -17.01 24.97
N THR A 382 -25.52 -17.44 23.86
CA THR A 382 -25.91 -18.86 23.71
C THR A 382 -24.89 -19.54 22.81
N HIS A 383 -24.01 -20.29 23.45
CA HIS A 383 -23.23 -21.35 22.81
C HIS A 383 -24.21 -22.36 22.20
N SER A 384 -24.15 -22.56 20.91
CA SER A 384 -24.61 -23.79 20.29
C SER A 384 -23.45 -24.46 19.57
N VAL A 385 -23.07 -25.57 20.15
CA VAL A 385 -22.10 -26.55 19.65
C VAL A 385 -22.80 -27.38 18.55
N GLY A 386 -22.14 -27.53 17.40
CA GLY A 386 -22.14 -28.75 16.60
C GLY A 386 -23.18 -28.88 15.50
N ALA A 387 -22.72 -28.89 14.25
CA ALA A 387 -23.05 -29.95 13.27
C ALA A 387 -22.08 -29.91 12.08
N THR A 388 -21.49 -31.03 11.80
CA THR A 388 -20.59 -31.43 10.72
C THR A 388 -21.23 -31.33 9.34
N PRO A 389 -20.48 -31.15 8.24
CA PRO A 389 -21.00 -31.01 6.90
C PRO A 389 -21.20 -32.36 6.18
N ALA A 390 -22.25 -32.45 5.42
CA ALA A 390 -22.47 -33.54 4.45
C ALA A 390 -22.08 -33.07 3.04
N ALA A 391 -21.34 -33.93 2.37
CA ALA A 391 -20.85 -33.79 0.99
C ALA A 391 -21.96 -34.02 -0.07
N GLY A 392 -21.75 -33.43 -1.26
CA GLY A 392 -22.44 -33.91 -2.48
C GLY A 392 -22.69 -32.85 -3.54
N ALA A 393 -21.81 -32.77 -4.52
CA ALA A 393 -21.74 -32.39 -5.93
C ALA A 393 -23.07 -32.17 -6.73
N PRO A 394 -23.07 -31.75 -8.03
CA PRO A 394 -21.98 -31.27 -8.89
C PRO A 394 -22.26 -29.94 -9.67
N ALA A 395 -21.24 -29.49 -10.39
CA ALA A 395 -21.20 -28.37 -11.32
C ALA A 395 -22.18 -28.40 -12.48
N THR A 396 -22.68 -27.23 -12.87
CA THR A 396 -23.12 -26.95 -14.23
C THR A 396 -22.58 -25.62 -14.71
N THR A 397 -21.94 -25.70 -15.85
CA THR A 397 -21.43 -24.64 -16.71
C THR A 397 -22.52 -23.71 -17.21
N ALA A 398 -22.35 -22.38 -17.11
CA ALA A 398 -23.01 -21.42 -18.01
C ALA A 398 -22.26 -20.08 -18.04
N GLY A 399 -21.72 -19.76 -19.20
CA GLY A 399 -22.00 -18.61 -20.01
C GLY A 399 -21.50 -17.23 -19.47
N ALA A 400 -20.34 -16.79 -19.97
CA ALA A 400 -19.89 -15.41 -19.88
C ALA A 400 -20.84 -14.49 -20.64
N THR A 401 -21.45 -13.52 -19.96
CA THR A 401 -22.07 -12.35 -20.56
C THR A 401 -21.48 -11.08 -19.97
N SER A 402 -20.99 -10.25 -20.88
CA SER A 402 -20.55 -8.87 -20.72
C SER A 402 -21.39 -8.10 -19.69
N ALA A 403 -20.78 -7.63 -18.61
CA ALA A 403 -21.40 -6.74 -17.65
C ALA A 403 -21.20 -5.29 -18.10
N ALA A 404 -22.29 -4.66 -18.48
CA ALA A 404 -22.40 -3.24 -18.77
C ALA A 404 -22.25 -2.41 -17.49
N ALA A 405 -21.66 -1.21 -17.66
CA ALA A 405 -21.52 -0.18 -16.64
C ALA A 405 -22.83 0.08 -15.88
N GLY A 406 -22.84 -0.20 -14.58
CA GLY A 406 -23.96 0.07 -13.69
C GLY A 406 -23.93 1.51 -13.17
N THR A 407 -24.79 2.38 -13.70
CA THR A 407 -25.17 3.65 -13.08
C THR A 407 -26.03 3.36 -11.85
N TYR A 408 -25.63 3.89 -10.68
CA TYR A 408 -26.40 3.78 -9.46
C TYR A 408 -27.69 4.64 -9.52
N PRO A 409 -28.88 4.08 -9.30
CA PRO A 409 -30.11 4.87 -9.22
C PRO A 409 -30.21 5.57 -7.86
N ALA A 410 -30.44 6.87 -7.90
CA ALA A 410 -30.86 7.63 -6.74
C ALA A 410 -32.30 7.26 -6.36
N GLY A 411 -32.52 6.80 -5.13
CA GLY A 411 -33.83 6.71 -4.51
C GLY A 411 -34.42 5.31 -4.38
N ALA A 412 -33.99 4.56 -3.37
CA ALA A 412 -34.80 3.53 -2.74
C ALA A 412 -34.50 3.54 -1.23
N THR A 413 -35.51 3.78 -0.42
CA THR A 413 -35.45 3.59 1.04
C THR A 413 -35.41 2.07 1.33
N PRO A 414 -34.38 1.55 2.01
CA PRO A 414 -34.34 0.11 2.32
C PRO A 414 -35.10 -0.16 3.63
N ALA A 415 -35.98 -1.15 3.56
CA ALA A 415 -36.47 -1.87 4.73
C ALA A 415 -35.31 -2.56 5.43
N SER A 416 -35.36 -2.63 6.76
CA SER A 416 -34.40 -3.17 7.75
C SER A 416 -33.60 -4.39 7.30
N ALA A 417 -32.58 -4.18 6.48
CA ALA A 417 -31.49 -5.13 6.29
C ALA A 417 -30.28 -4.60 7.08
N THR A 418 -29.64 -5.45 7.85
CA THR A 418 -28.33 -5.15 8.44
C THR A 418 -27.40 -4.74 7.29
N CYS A 419 -27.07 -3.45 7.20
CA CYS A 419 -26.19 -2.94 6.17
C CYS A 419 -24.79 -3.49 6.43
N SER A 420 -24.41 -4.50 5.66
CA SER A 420 -23.06 -5.05 5.67
C SER A 420 -22.23 -4.39 4.57
N ILE A 421 -21.00 -4.04 4.89
CA ILE A 421 -20.04 -3.58 3.88
C ILE A 421 -19.71 -4.81 3.02
N PRO A 422 -19.85 -4.74 1.68
CA PRO A 422 -19.58 -5.88 0.82
C PRO A 422 -18.10 -6.31 0.87
N GLU A 423 -17.85 -7.57 0.56
CA GLU A 423 -16.50 -8.08 0.29
C GLU A 423 -16.33 -8.13 -1.22
N GLU A 424 -15.41 -7.33 -1.76
CA GLU A 424 -14.98 -7.43 -3.14
C GLU A 424 -13.82 -8.41 -3.23
N GLN A 425 -13.73 -9.13 -4.35
CA GLN A 425 -12.67 -10.12 -4.54
C GLN A 425 -11.64 -9.60 -5.55
N PRO A 426 -10.33 -9.71 -5.23
CA PRO A 426 -9.26 -9.39 -6.17
C PRO A 426 -9.35 -10.25 -7.44
N ILE A 427 -8.77 -9.74 -8.53
CA ILE A 427 -8.67 -10.47 -9.80
C ILE A 427 -7.47 -11.40 -9.73
N PRO A 428 -7.62 -12.73 -9.80
CA PRO A 428 -6.50 -13.65 -9.81
C PRO A 428 -5.70 -13.50 -11.11
N VAL A 429 -4.38 -13.37 -10.98
CA VAL A 429 -3.44 -13.29 -12.11
C VAL A 429 -2.31 -14.29 -11.94
N ASP A 430 -1.96 -14.96 -13.02
CA ASP A 430 -0.86 -15.91 -13.05
C ASP A 430 0.21 -15.44 -14.04
N PHE A 431 1.41 -15.18 -13.54
CA PHE A 431 2.54 -14.71 -14.33
C PHE A 431 3.45 -15.88 -14.79
N ARG A 432 3.25 -17.09 -14.26
CA ARG A 432 4.09 -18.26 -14.56
C ARG A 432 4.11 -18.58 -16.05
N GLY A 433 5.29 -18.77 -16.60
CA GLY A 433 5.48 -19.12 -18.00
C GLY A 433 5.14 -18.01 -19.00
N LYS A 434 4.88 -16.79 -18.54
CA LYS A 434 4.60 -15.62 -19.40
C LYS A 434 5.85 -14.78 -19.57
N ASN A 435 6.05 -14.28 -20.78
CA ASN A 435 7.08 -13.26 -21.02
C ASN A 435 6.56 -11.86 -20.58
N ILE A 436 7.47 -10.87 -20.57
CA ILE A 436 7.17 -9.51 -20.13
C ILE A 436 6.08 -8.85 -20.95
N ASP A 437 6.05 -9.05 -22.28
CA ASP A 437 5.03 -8.45 -23.13
C ASP A 437 3.65 -9.02 -22.82
N GLU A 438 3.55 -10.33 -22.57
CA GLU A 438 2.31 -10.98 -22.18
C GLU A 438 1.82 -10.49 -20.82
N ILE A 439 2.72 -10.34 -19.85
CA ILE A 439 2.39 -9.78 -18.52
C ILE A 439 1.96 -8.32 -18.67
N SER A 440 2.71 -7.51 -19.39
CA SER A 440 2.38 -6.09 -19.63
C SER A 440 1.00 -5.95 -20.28
N GLN A 441 0.72 -6.71 -21.33
CA GLN A 441 -0.59 -6.69 -22.00
C GLN A 441 -1.73 -7.17 -21.08
N MET A 442 -1.50 -8.17 -20.25
CA MET A 442 -2.49 -8.66 -19.29
C MET A 442 -2.81 -7.59 -18.24
N LEU A 443 -1.80 -6.96 -17.67
CA LEU A 443 -1.96 -5.89 -16.69
C LEU A 443 -2.64 -4.65 -17.30
N GLU A 444 -2.28 -4.27 -18.52
CA GLU A 444 -2.89 -3.15 -19.26
C GLU A 444 -4.38 -3.39 -19.56
N ARG A 445 -4.83 -4.63 -19.79
CA ARG A 445 -6.26 -4.94 -19.96
C ARG A 445 -7.05 -4.72 -18.67
N ILE A 446 -6.43 -5.00 -17.51
CA ILE A 446 -7.06 -4.81 -16.20
C ILE A 446 -6.98 -3.33 -15.77
N PHE A 447 -5.86 -2.69 -16.05
CA PHE A 447 -5.59 -1.30 -15.69
C PHE A 447 -4.91 -0.57 -16.86
N PRO A 448 -5.67 0.13 -17.73
CA PRO A 448 -5.13 0.78 -18.93
C PRO A 448 -4.36 2.06 -18.58
N ILE A 449 -3.20 1.90 -17.93
CA ILE A 449 -2.38 2.98 -17.37
C ILE A 449 -1.84 3.91 -18.44
N GLN A 450 -1.51 3.38 -19.64
CA GLN A 450 -1.02 4.19 -20.76
C GLN A 450 -2.10 5.10 -21.30
N GLU A 451 -3.31 4.59 -21.50
CA GLU A 451 -4.46 5.37 -21.97
C GLU A 451 -4.79 6.52 -21.01
N LEU A 452 -4.75 6.25 -19.71
CA LEU A 452 -4.95 7.27 -18.67
C LEU A 452 -3.85 8.33 -18.70
N SER A 453 -2.59 7.91 -18.89
CA SER A 453 -1.45 8.82 -19.04
C SER A 453 -1.59 9.71 -20.26
N ASP A 454 -1.92 9.13 -21.41
CA ASP A 454 -2.08 9.88 -22.66
C ASP A 454 -3.24 10.88 -22.56
N SER A 455 -4.34 10.49 -21.92
CA SER A 455 -5.50 11.36 -21.69
C SER A 455 -5.13 12.56 -20.80
N LEU A 456 -4.39 12.35 -19.72
CA LEU A 456 -3.95 13.42 -18.83
C LEU A 456 -2.96 14.36 -19.53
N LYS A 457 -2.01 13.82 -20.31
CA LYS A 457 -1.04 14.61 -21.10
C LYS A 457 -1.72 15.45 -22.17
N ALA A 458 -2.74 14.89 -22.82
CA ALA A 458 -3.52 15.60 -23.83
C ALA A 458 -4.30 16.79 -23.24
N ASN A 459 -4.84 16.65 -22.03
CA ASN A 459 -5.59 17.70 -21.35
C ASN A 459 -5.29 17.77 -19.84
N PRO A 460 -4.21 18.43 -19.42
CA PRO A 460 -3.84 18.53 -18.01
C PRO A 460 -4.90 19.17 -17.09
N ARG A 461 -5.86 19.93 -17.65
CA ARG A 461 -6.95 20.56 -16.88
C ARG A 461 -7.96 19.55 -16.37
N THR A 462 -8.02 18.34 -16.93
CA THR A 462 -8.92 17.27 -16.51
C THR A 462 -8.41 16.48 -15.30
N PHE A 463 -7.28 16.84 -14.70
CA PHE A 463 -6.68 16.15 -13.56
C PHE A 463 -7.71 15.81 -12.48
N GLU A 464 -8.42 16.81 -11.97
CA GLU A 464 -9.44 16.61 -10.93
C GLU A 464 -10.66 15.83 -11.43
N GLU A 465 -11.07 16.06 -12.67
CA GLU A 465 -12.18 15.35 -13.29
C GLU A 465 -11.87 13.86 -13.45
N MET A 466 -10.70 13.53 -14.00
CA MET A 466 -10.24 12.15 -14.14
C MET A 466 -10.12 11.46 -12.78
N ARG A 467 -9.59 12.15 -11.78
CA ARG A 467 -9.44 11.63 -10.42
C ARG A 467 -10.79 11.38 -9.74
N ASN A 468 -11.75 12.30 -9.90
CA ASN A 468 -13.06 12.21 -9.25
C ASN A 468 -13.97 11.18 -9.92
N ASN A 469 -13.90 11.06 -11.24
CA ASN A 469 -14.71 10.16 -12.05
C ASN A 469 -14.03 8.81 -12.29
N TYR A 470 -12.86 8.57 -11.65
CA TYR A 470 -12.14 7.32 -11.82
C TYR A 470 -12.99 6.14 -11.35
N ASN A 471 -13.23 5.19 -12.26
CA ASN A 471 -13.89 3.95 -11.91
C ASN A 471 -12.90 3.04 -11.18
N TYR A 472 -13.21 2.67 -9.93
CA TYR A 472 -12.28 1.91 -9.10
C TYR A 472 -12.05 0.53 -9.71
N ARG A 473 -10.77 0.21 -9.97
CA ARG A 473 -10.34 -1.11 -10.42
C ARG A 473 -10.32 -2.09 -9.27
N HIS A 474 -10.40 -3.38 -9.57
CA HIS A 474 -10.15 -4.44 -8.60
C HIS A 474 -8.65 -4.66 -8.41
N GLU A 475 -8.24 -4.98 -7.18
CA GLU A 475 -6.86 -5.35 -6.86
C GLU A 475 -6.49 -6.68 -7.54
N LEU A 476 -5.20 -6.98 -7.61
CA LEU A 476 -4.70 -8.25 -8.12
C LEU A 476 -4.43 -9.22 -6.98
N GLU A 477 -4.74 -10.49 -7.21
CA GLU A 477 -4.23 -11.63 -6.45
C GLU A 477 -3.23 -12.38 -7.34
N ILE A 478 -1.95 -12.32 -6.98
CA ILE A 478 -0.87 -12.99 -7.73
C ILE A 478 -0.83 -14.45 -7.27
N LEU A 479 -1.06 -15.40 -8.21
CA LEU A 479 -1.13 -16.85 -7.96
C LEU A 479 0.24 -17.52 -7.96
#